data_e830e80cd08a5e5898693a519a0edd90
#
_entry.id   e830e80cd08a5e5898693a519a0edd90
#
_cell.length_a   1.000
_cell.length_b   1.000
_cell.length_c   1.000
_cell.angle_alpha   90.00
_cell.angle_beta   90.00
_cell.angle_gamma   90.00
#
_symmetry.space_group_name_H-M   'P 1'
#
loop_
_entity.id
_entity.type
_entity.pdbx_description
1 polymer ?
#
loop_
_entity_poly.entity_id
_entity_poly.type
_entity_poly.pdbx_seq_one_letter_code
_entity_poly.pdbx_strand_id
1 'polypeptide(L)'
;KAKAYVDASGNANLVHFAGIATNWGDAEGKVQQSSLPFRIDNIPAREILKPDIEAALKKAKENGIEIKKETGLIIKIPDKTYGYCTIPSTIVPALDAETLTETEMELRSQVHNYAMAFKNYLDGFQDMIISSSGPAVGIREARRIIGDKMLKGEEIIMAPKSDDSIARGAWSPEMHKSNTSIKYTHIPDNEYFSIPLGCLKVKDAKNLWAAGRTISTDSLALGSVRVM
;
A
#
# COMPACT_ATOMS: atom_id res chain seq x y z
N LYS A 1 31.73 -10.25 0.06
CA LYS A 1 31.74 -9.91 1.48
C LYS A 1 31.72 -8.39 1.63
N ALA A 2 30.87 -7.85 2.53
CA ALA A 2 30.78 -6.43 2.82
C ALA A 2 30.95 -6.18 4.33
N LYS A 3 31.28 -4.97 4.71
CA LYS A 3 31.41 -4.54 6.13
C LYS A 3 30.04 -4.34 6.79
N ALA A 4 29.05 -3.91 6.01
CA ALA A 4 27.66 -3.73 6.43
C ALA A 4 26.70 -4.11 5.31
N TYR A 5 25.47 -4.46 5.68
CA TYR A 5 24.39 -4.84 4.78
C TYR A 5 23.14 -4.03 5.13
N VAL A 6 22.38 -3.64 4.12
CA VAL A 6 21.08 -2.99 4.29
C VAL A 6 20.03 -3.77 3.51
N ASP A 7 19.04 -4.28 4.21
CA ASP A 7 17.86 -4.89 3.60
C ASP A 7 16.87 -3.79 3.19
N ALA A 8 16.85 -3.47 1.92
CA ALA A 8 15.89 -2.57 1.29
C ALA A 8 14.97 -3.31 0.31
N SER A 9 14.79 -4.63 0.48
CA SER A 9 14.00 -5.49 -0.41
C SER A 9 12.49 -5.23 -0.35
N GLY A 10 12.02 -4.40 0.57
CA GLY A 10 10.62 -4.12 0.80
C GLY A 10 9.84 -5.20 1.55
N ASN A 11 10.38 -6.43 1.61
CA ASN A 11 9.77 -7.59 2.26
C ASN A 11 10.70 -8.28 3.26
N ALA A 12 11.79 -7.60 3.71
CA ALA A 12 12.82 -8.13 4.60
C ALA A 12 13.42 -9.48 4.12
N ASN A 13 13.66 -9.60 2.80
CA ASN A 13 14.12 -10.85 2.20
C ASN A 13 15.53 -11.24 2.66
N LEU A 14 16.45 -10.26 2.75
CA LEU A 14 17.82 -10.54 3.20
C LEU A 14 17.83 -11.06 4.63
N VAL A 15 17.06 -10.43 5.52
CA VAL A 15 16.94 -10.82 6.94
C VAL A 15 16.32 -12.21 7.06
N HIS A 16 15.25 -12.48 6.29
CA HIS A 16 14.58 -13.77 6.25
C HIS A 16 15.52 -14.90 5.76
N PHE A 17 16.23 -14.70 4.64
CA PHE A 17 17.17 -15.70 4.12
C PHE A 17 18.42 -15.88 4.97
N ALA A 18 18.73 -14.90 5.81
CA ALA A 18 19.77 -15.04 6.84
C ALA A 18 19.30 -15.87 8.05
N GLY A 19 18.05 -16.36 8.07
CA GLY A 19 17.48 -17.14 9.18
C GLY A 19 17.13 -16.29 10.42
N ILE A 20 17.06 -14.97 10.27
CA ILE A 20 16.75 -14.06 11.38
C ILE A 20 15.23 -13.84 11.44
N ALA A 21 14.68 -13.86 12.66
CA ALA A 21 13.24 -13.68 12.89
C ALA A 21 12.73 -12.34 12.38
N THR A 22 11.50 -12.33 11.88
CA THR A 22 10.81 -11.14 11.37
C THR A 22 9.37 -11.10 11.90
N ASN A 23 8.80 -9.91 11.99
CA ASN A 23 7.38 -9.73 12.25
C ASN A 23 6.57 -9.78 10.94
N TRP A 24 5.32 -10.24 11.04
CA TRP A 24 4.37 -10.30 9.93
C TRP A 24 3.01 -9.71 10.35
N GLY A 25 2.47 -8.79 9.56
CA GLY A 25 1.12 -8.25 9.80
C GLY A 25 0.94 -7.56 11.16
N ASP A 26 -0.31 -7.52 11.61
CA ASP A 26 -0.68 -7.05 12.95
C ASP A 26 -0.57 -8.18 14.01
N ALA A 27 -1.11 -7.94 15.21
CA ALA A 27 -1.07 -8.90 16.31
C ALA A 27 -1.81 -10.22 16.00
N GLU A 28 -2.77 -10.21 15.06
CA GLU A 28 -3.50 -11.39 14.58
C GLU A 28 -2.88 -11.98 13.29
N GLY A 29 -1.73 -11.47 12.85
CA GLY A 29 -1.09 -11.90 11.61
C GLY A 29 -1.76 -11.38 10.33
N LYS A 30 -2.66 -10.41 10.43
CA LYS A 30 -3.35 -9.83 9.28
C LYS A 30 -2.53 -8.69 8.67
N VAL A 31 -2.41 -8.72 7.35
CA VAL A 31 -1.72 -7.67 6.58
C VAL A 31 -2.71 -6.73 5.90
N GLN A 32 -2.25 -5.55 5.54
CA GLN A 32 -3.03 -4.61 4.74
C GLN A 32 -3.20 -5.10 3.30
N GLN A 33 -4.31 -4.72 2.66
CA GLN A 33 -4.55 -5.03 1.26
C GLN A 33 -3.43 -4.46 0.38
N SER A 34 -2.98 -5.27 -0.54
CA SER A 34 -2.10 -4.92 -1.64
C SER A 34 -2.92 -4.47 -2.84
N SER A 35 -2.34 -3.79 -3.81
CA SER A 35 -3.08 -3.28 -4.97
C SER A 35 -2.28 -3.38 -6.26
N LEU A 36 -3.00 -3.36 -7.38
CA LEU A 36 -2.43 -3.25 -8.72
C LEU A 36 -3.02 -2.01 -9.40
N PRO A 37 -2.34 -0.86 -9.37
CA PRO A 37 -2.80 0.32 -10.07
C PRO A 37 -2.71 0.13 -11.58
N PHE A 38 -3.62 0.77 -12.33
CA PHE A 38 -3.56 0.80 -13.77
C PHE A 38 -3.86 2.20 -14.31
N ARG A 39 -3.24 2.52 -15.43
CA ARG A 39 -3.45 3.77 -16.15
C ARG A 39 -4.56 3.60 -17.18
N ILE A 40 -5.41 4.61 -17.24
CA ILE A 40 -6.48 4.74 -18.22
C ILE A 40 -6.29 6.02 -19.03
N ASP A 41 -6.45 5.92 -20.32
CA ASP A 41 -6.41 7.04 -21.27
C ASP A 41 -7.76 7.20 -21.98
N ASN A 42 -7.96 8.29 -22.72
CA ASN A 42 -9.21 8.66 -23.39
C ASN A 42 -10.38 8.84 -22.40
N ILE A 43 -10.12 9.47 -21.27
CA ILE A 43 -11.14 9.82 -20.29
C ILE A 43 -11.46 11.32 -20.36
N PRO A 44 -12.66 11.76 -19.91
CA PRO A 44 -13.06 13.16 -19.96
C PRO A 44 -12.06 14.09 -19.24
N ALA A 45 -11.88 15.32 -19.79
CA ALA A 45 -11.05 16.33 -19.15
C ALA A 45 -11.65 16.87 -17.83
N ARG A 46 -12.98 16.72 -17.63
CA ARG A 46 -13.69 17.13 -16.41
C ARG A 46 -13.23 16.36 -15.18
N GLU A 47 -13.52 16.88 -14.02
CA GLU A 47 -13.35 16.16 -12.75
C GLU A 47 -14.23 14.89 -12.72
N ILE A 48 -13.72 13.85 -12.09
CA ILE A 48 -14.42 12.58 -11.91
C ILE A 48 -14.74 12.46 -10.43
N LEU A 49 -16.01 12.57 -10.09
CA LEU A 49 -16.44 12.58 -8.71
C LEU A 49 -16.54 11.18 -8.14
N LYS A 50 -16.17 11.03 -6.88
CA LYS A 50 -16.25 9.74 -6.18
C LYS A 50 -17.66 9.12 -6.22
N PRO A 51 -18.77 9.86 -6.00
CA PRO A 51 -20.12 9.32 -6.12
C PRO A 51 -20.43 8.73 -7.50
N ASP A 52 -19.91 9.32 -8.59
CA ASP A 52 -20.14 8.80 -9.95
C ASP A 52 -19.45 7.45 -10.14
N ILE A 53 -18.22 7.32 -9.61
CA ILE A 53 -17.47 6.05 -9.61
C ILE A 53 -18.25 4.97 -8.82
N GLU A 54 -18.70 5.30 -7.61
CA GLU A 54 -19.44 4.38 -6.75
C GLU A 54 -20.76 3.93 -7.38
N ALA A 55 -21.50 4.84 -8.00
CA ALA A 55 -22.73 4.53 -8.73
C ALA A 55 -22.46 3.60 -9.93
N ALA A 56 -21.40 3.86 -10.70
CA ALA A 56 -21.01 3.02 -11.84
C ALA A 56 -20.62 1.61 -11.39
N LEU A 57 -19.82 1.49 -10.31
CA LEU A 57 -19.38 0.20 -9.78
C LEU A 57 -20.55 -0.61 -9.20
N LYS A 58 -21.47 0.03 -8.50
CA LYS A 58 -22.68 -0.61 -7.99
C LYS A 58 -23.53 -1.15 -9.14
N LYS A 59 -23.79 -0.32 -10.16
CA LYS A 59 -24.55 -0.74 -11.35
C LYS A 59 -23.88 -1.87 -12.12
N ALA A 60 -22.55 -1.86 -12.23
CA ALA A 60 -21.79 -2.93 -12.85
C ALA A 60 -21.99 -4.26 -12.11
N LYS A 61 -21.93 -4.24 -10.79
CA LYS A 61 -22.15 -5.41 -9.93
C LYS A 61 -23.58 -5.95 -10.05
N GLU A 62 -24.58 -5.08 -10.05
CA GLU A 62 -25.99 -5.44 -10.28
C GLU A 62 -26.21 -6.10 -11.64
N ASN A 63 -25.36 -5.81 -12.63
CA ASN A 63 -25.39 -6.39 -13.97
C ASN A 63 -24.38 -7.54 -14.18
N GLY A 64 -23.89 -8.15 -13.09
CA GLY A 64 -23.12 -9.38 -13.12
C GLY A 64 -21.61 -9.22 -13.35
N ILE A 65 -21.07 -7.99 -13.36
CA ILE A 65 -19.61 -7.80 -13.36
C ILE A 65 -19.11 -8.01 -11.92
N GLU A 66 -18.10 -8.86 -11.76
CA GLU A 66 -17.51 -9.10 -10.45
C GLU A 66 -16.74 -7.86 -9.95
N ILE A 67 -17.34 -7.13 -9.00
CA ILE A 67 -16.77 -5.95 -8.36
C ILE A 67 -16.52 -6.26 -6.88
N LYS A 68 -15.25 -6.36 -6.48
CA LYS A 68 -14.86 -6.66 -5.09
C LYS A 68 -14.94 -5.44 -4.18
N LYS A 69 -14.70 -4.25 -4.73
CA LYS A 69 -14.70 -2.98 -3.99
C LYS A 69 -15.49 -1.94 -4.76
N GLU A 70 -16.57 -1.44 -4.17
CA GLU A 70 -17.50 -0.48 -4.79
C GLU A 70 -17.12 0.98 -4.52
N THR A 71 -15.96 1.23 -3.95
CA THR A 71 -15.48 2.59 -3.64
C THR A 71 -14.01 2.73 -3.99
N GLY A 72 -13.61 3.95 -4.33
CA GLY A 72 -12.22 4.29 -4.63
C GLY A 72 -12.13 5.55 -5.46
N LEU A 73 -10.93 5.80 -6.00
CA LEU A 73 -10.63 7.01 -6.75
C LEU A 73 -9.96 6.68 -8.07
N ILE A 74 -10.24 7.52 -9.06
CA ILE A 74 -9.42 7.69 -10.25
C ILE A 74 -8.60 8.97 -10.03
N ILE A 75 -7.31 8.81 -9.85
CA ILE A 75 -6.38 9.95 -9.67
C ILE A 75 -6.12 10.53 -11.06
N LYS A 76 -6.83 11.60 -11.37
CA LYS A 76 -6.73 12.28 -12.65
C LYS A 76 -5.60 13.31 -12.63
N ILE A 77 -4.87 13.42 -13.74
CA ILE A 77 -3.92 14.50 -13.92
C ILE A 77 -4.70 15.72 -14.44
N PRO A 78 -4.55 16.90 -13.81
CA PRO A 78 -5.24 18.11 -14.24
C PRO A 78 -5.04 18.39 -15.74
N ASP A 79 -6.11 18.80 -16.42
CA ASP A 79 -6.14 19.14 -17.87
C ASP A 79 -5.70 18.03 -18.83
N LYS A 80 -5.55 16.79 -18.36
CA LYS A 80 -5.22 15.63 -19.19
C LYS A 80 -6.40 14.69 -19.35
N THR A 81 -6.38 13.91 -20.43
CA THR A 81 -7.38 12.89 -20.73
C THR A 81 -6.94 11.49 -20.26
N TYR A 82 -6.13 11.45 -19.19
CA TYR A 82 -5.71 10.20 -18.55
C TYR A 82 -5.67 10.31 -17.02
N GLY A 83 -5.68 9.17 -16.39
CA GLY A 83 -5.60 9.05 -14.93
C GLY A 83 -5.14 7.66 -14.49
N TYR A 84 -5.09 7.48 -13.19
CA TYR A 84 -4.67 6.22 -12.55
C TYR A 84 -5.77 5.71 -11.64
N CYS A 85 -6.17 4.46 -11.83
CA CYS A 85 -7.11 3.77 -10.93
C CYS A 85 -6.31 2.87 -9.98
N THR A 86 -6.59 2.99 -8.68
CA THR A 86 -5.91 2.23 -7.61
C THR A 86 -6.86 1.32 -6.84
N ILE A 87 -8.06 1.05 -7.40
CA ILE A 87 -9.13 0.28 -6.75
C ILE A 87 -8.82 -1.22 -6.65
N PRO A 88 -8.26 -1.90 -7.70
CA PRO A 88 -7.96 -3.32 -7.62
C PRO A 88 -7.09 -3.61 -6.40
N SER A 89 -7.58 -4.47 -5.52
CA SER A 89 -6.89 -4.77 -4.25
C SER A 89 -7.28 -6.13 -3.71
N THR A 90 -6.33 -6.81 -3.06
CA THR A 90 -6.53 -8.08 -2.37
C THR A 90 -5.51 -8.24 -1.24
N ILE A 91 -5.72 -9.23 -0.38
CA ILE A 91 -4.76 -9.63 0.66
C ILE A 91 -3.70 -10.54 0.03
N VAL A 92 -2.43 -10.31 0.37
CA VAL A 92 -1.31 -11.21 0.03
C VAL A 92 -0.89 -11.93 1.30
N PRO A 93 -1.36 -13.17 1.53
CA PRO A 93 -1.17 -13.86 2.81
C PRO A 93 0.23 -14.47 2.97
N ALA A 94 0.98 -14.62 1.90
CA ALA A 94 2.34 -15.16 1.89
C ALA A 94 3.16 -14.55 0.73
N LEU A 95 4.46 -14.81 0.72
CA LEU A 95 5.39 -14.28 -0.30
C LEU A 95 6.04 -15.41 -1.14
N ASP A 96 5.45 -16.60 -1.12
CA ASP A 96 5.86 -17.69 -2.02
C ASP A 96 5.39 -17.43 -3.46
N ALA A 97 6.00 -18.10 -4.41
CA ALA A 97 5.75 -17.87 -5.84
C ALA A 97 4.32 -18.22 -6.27
N GLU A 98 3.70 -19.23 -5.65
CA GLU A 98 2.34 -19.67 -5.97
C GLU A 98 1.34 -18.60 -5.53
N THR A 99 1.37 -18.19 -4.25
CA THR A 99 0.52 -17.12 -3.70
C THR A 99 0.65 -15.81 -4.48
N LEU A 100 1.88 -15.42 -4.83
CA LEU A 100 2.11 -14.20 -5.61
C LEU A 100 1.55 -14.31 -7.03
N THR A 101 1.67 -15.47 -7.67
CA THR A 101 1.11 -15.72 -9.01
C THR A 101 -0.41 -15.65 -9.01
N GLU A 102 -1.07 -16.31 -8.05
CA GLU A 102 -2.53 -16.26 -7.90
C GLU A 102 -3.00 -14.83 -7.63
N THR A 103 -2.30 -14.10 -6.77
CA THR A 103 -2.58 -12.68 -6.48
C THR A 103 -2.48 -11.80 -7.73
N GLU A 104 -1.44 -11.99 -8.54
CA GLU A 104 -1.27 -11.26 -9.81
C GLU A 104 -2.43 -11.56 -10.78
N MET A 105 -2.81 -12.82 -10.93
CA MET A 105 -3.92 -13.22 -11.80
C MET A 105 -5.24 -12.61 -11.33
N GLU A 106 -5.53 -12.67 -10.04
CA GLU A 106 -6.74 -12.08 -9.44
C GLU A 106 -6.78 -10.57 -9.68
N LEU A 107 -5.70 -9.85 -9.37
CA LEU A 107 -5.67 -8.39 -9.52
C LEU A 107 -5.77 -7.95 -10.98
N ARG A 108 -5.21 -8.70 -11.93
CA ARG A 108 -5.37 -8.41 -13.37
C ARG A 108 -6.79 -8.66 -13.85
N SER A 109 -7.47 -9.69 -13.32
CA SER A 109 -8.91 -9.90 -13.56
C SER A 109 -9.73 -8.72 -13.01
N GLN A 110 -9.41 -8.25 -11.80
CA GLN A 110 -10.05 -7.05 -11.24
C GLN A 110 -9.83 -5.81 -12.13
N VAL A 111 -8.61 -5.57 -12.64
CA VAL A 111 -8.33 -4.45 -13.57
C VAL A 111 -9.27 -4.49 -14.76
N HIS A 112 -9.46 -5.67 -15.38
CA HIS A 112 -10.37 -5.84 -16.51
C HIS A 112 -11.83 -5.55 -16.12
N ASN A 113 -12.29 -6.09 -15.00
CA ASN A 113 -13.65 -5.90 -14.50
C ASN A 113 -13.96 -4.43 -14.19
N TYR A 114 -13.04 -3.71 -13.52
CA TYR A 114 -13.19 -2.27 -13.28
C TYR A 114 -13.20 -1.46 -14.59
N ALA A 115 -12.37 -1.81 -15.56
CA ALA A 115 -12.37 -1.15 -16.86
C ALA A 115 -13.71 -1.37 -17.60
N MET A 116 -14.27 -2.58 -17.59
CA MET A 116 -15.60 -2.85 -18.15
C MET A 116 -16.69 -2.05 -17.42
N ALA A 117 -16.62 -1.99 -16.09
CA ALA A 117 -17.56 -1.21 -15.28
C ALA A 117 -17.55 0.28 -15.68
N PHE A 118 -16.37 0.86 -15.82
CA PHE A 118 -16.23 2.25 -16.21
C PHE A 118 -16.71 2.51 -17.63
N LYS A 119 -16.32 1.68 -18.59
CA LYS A 119 -16.79 1.82 -19.99
C LYS A 119 -18.31 1.78 -20.11
N ASN A 120 -18.95 0.89 -19.37
CA ASN A 120 -20.38 0.64 -19.51
C ASN A 120 -21.26 1.60 -18.68
N TYR A 121 -20.74 2.10 -17.55
CA TYR A 121 -21.60 2.77 -16.56
C TYR A 121 -21.06 4.12 -16.05
N LEU A 122 -19.84 4.54 -16.43
CA LEU A 122 -19.31 5.85 -16.07
C LEU A 122 -19.36 6.79 -17.28
N ASP A 123 -20.08 7.89 -17.14
CA ASP A 123 -20.31 8.82 -18.26
C ASP A 123 -19.02 9.40 -18.84
N GLY A 124 -18.90 9.32 -20.17
CA GLY A 124 -17.73 9.77 -20.92
C GLY A 124 -16.55 8.79 -20.93
N PHE A 125 -16.73 7.56 -20.43
CA PHE A 125 -15.67 6.54 -20.38
C PHE A 125 -15.79 5.46 -21.47
N GLN A 126 -16.73 5.58 -22.39
CA GLN A 126 -17.02 4.58 -23.42
C GLN A 126 -15.79 4.25 -24.28
N ASP A 127 -14.98 5.26 -24.60
CA ASP A 127 -13.77 5.16 -25.43
C ASP A 127 -12.47 5.00 -24.62
N MET A 128 -12.56 4.84 -23.29
CA MET A 128 -11.37 4.68 -22.47
C MET A 128 -10.60 3.41 -22.84
N ILE A 129 -9.29 3.46 -22.69
CA ILE A 129 -8.40 2.32 -22.85
C ILE A 129 -7.54 2.14 -21.61
N ILE A 130 -7.18 0.89 -21.30
CA ILE A 130 -6.10 0.58 -20.37
C ILE A 130 -4.80 0.73 -21.14
N SER A 131 -3.98 1.71 -20.81
CA SER A 131 -2.70 1.93 -21.49
C SER A 131 -1.52 1.24 -20.79
N SER A 132 -1.63 1.02 -19.47
CA SER A 132 -0.65 0.23 -18.71
C SER A 132 -1.22 -0.22 -17.36
N SER A 133 -0.62 -1.23 -16.78
CA SER A 133 -0.82 -1.61 -15.38
C SER A 133 0.51 -1.66 -14.65
N GLY A 134 0.48 -1.68 -13.33
CA GLY A 134 1.68 -1.93 -12.54
C GLY A 134 2.42 -3.20 -13.01
N PRO A 135 3.75 -3.21 -12.99
CA PRO A 135 4.53 -4.37 -13.43
C PRO A 135 4.31 -5.59 -12.52
N ALA A 136 4.00 -5.35 -11.27
CA ALA A 136 3.72 -6.36 -10.26
C ALA A 136 2.79 -5.80 -9.17
N VAL A 137 2.23 -6.69 -8.33
CA VAL A 137 1.43 -6.32 -7.17
C VAL A 137 2.20 -5.38 -6.23
N GLY A 138 1.57 -4.27 -5.87
CA GLY A 138 2.08 -3.31 -4.89
C GLY A 138 1.80 -3.78 -3.46
N ILE A 139 2.73 -4.51 -2.86
CA ILE A 139 2.61 -5.02 -1.49
C ILE A 139 2.77 -3.86 -0.50
N ARG A 140 1.72 -3.60 0.30
CA ARG A 140 1.76 -2.55 1.33
C ARG A 140 2.38 -3.01 2.63
N GLU A 141 2.12 -4.24 3.03
CA GLU A 141 2.59 -4.82 4.28
C GLU A 141 3.03 -6.27 4.08
N ALA A 142 4.19 -6.60 4.61
CA ALA A 142 4.78 -7.92 4.60
C ALA A 142 5.69 -8.08 5.83
N ARG A 143 6.80 -8.82 5.69
CA ARG A 143 7.78 -8.96 6.78
C ARG A 143 8.43 -7.62 7.14
N ARG A 144 8.61 -7.41 8.43
CA ARG A 144 9.39 -6.31 9.04
C ARG A 144 10.44 -6.90 9.95
N ILE A 145 11.59 -6.23 10.06
CA ILE A 145 12.62 -6.67 10.99
C ILE A 145 12.15 -6.54 12.45
N ILE A 146 12.76 -7.30 13.33
CA ILE A 146 12.78 -7.03 14.76
C ILE A 146 13.99 -6.15 14.99
N GLY A 147 13.78 -4.87 15.30
CA GLY A 147 14.85 -3.89 15.54
C GLY A 147 15.22 -3.75 17.01
N ASP A 148 16.29 -3.02 17.28
CA ASP A 148 16.67 -2.64 18.67
C ASP A 148 15.57 -1.78 19.31
N LYS A 149 14.80 -1.01 18.48
CA LYS A 149 13.57 -0.31 18.85
C LYS A 149 12.46 -0.66 17.85
N MET A 150 11.21 -0.50 18.28
CA MET A 150 10.02 -0.62 17.42
C MET A 150 9.28 0.70 17.45
N LEU A 151 8.98 1.26 16.26
CA LEU A 151 8.11 2.42 16.13
C LEU A 151 6.66 1.96 16.24
N LYS A 152 5.91 2.51 17.18
CA LYS A 152 4.51 2.16 17.43
C LYS A 152 3.56 3.24 16.93
N GLY A 153 2.47 2.81 16.32
CA GLY A 153 1.47 3.70 15.77
C GLY A 153 0.82 4.63 16.79
N GLU A 154 0.57 4.12 18.00
CA GLU A 154 0.05 4.93 19.11
C GLU A 154 1.03 6.04 19.53
N GLU A 155 2.33 5.74 19.48
CA GLU A 155 3.36 6.72 19.82
C GLU A 155 3.46 7.80 18.73
N ILE A 156 3.47 7.43 17.44
CA ILE A 156 3.64 8.43 16.36
C ILE A 156 2.49 9.43 16.25
N ILE A 157 1.29 9.06 16.70
CA ILE A 157 0.13 9.98 16.76
C ILE A 157 0.41 11.16 17.71
N MET A 158 1.22 10.92 18.76
CA MET A 158 1.64 11.94 19.71
C MET A 158 2.82 12.79 19.20
N ALA A 159 3.30 12.53 17.99
CA ALA A 159 4.43 13.21 17.35
C ALA A 159 5.70 13.27 18.21
N PRO A 160 6.20 12.13 18.76
CA PRO A 160 7.32 12.12 19.68
C PRO A 160 8.62 12.54 19.00
N LYS A 161 9.46 13.22 19.76
CA LYS A 161 10.84 13.57 19.35
C LYS A 161 11.81 12.61 20.04
N SER A 162 12.89 12.24 19.35
CA SER A 162 13.91 11.32 19.87
C SER A 162 15.29 11.85 19.56
N ASP A 163 16.21 11.80 20.53
CA ASP A 163 17.59 12.29 20.38
C ASP A 163 18.41 11.43 19.41
N ASP A 164 18.07 10.14 19.25
CA ASP A 164 18.68 9.22 18.29
C ASP A 164 17.94 9.19 16.93
N SER A 165 17.17 10.22 16.64
CA SER A 165 16.43 10.33 15.39
C SER A 165 17.35 10.49 14.19
N ILE A 166 17.12 9.67 13.14
CA ILE A 166 17.81 9.78 11.86
C ILE A 166 16.92 10.29 10.74
N ALA A 167 15.60 10.29 10.96
CA ALA A 167 14.62 10.76 10.00
C ALA A 167 13.36 11.31 10.72
N ARG A 168 12.54 12.03 9.96
CA ARG A 168 11.27 12.60 10.42
C ARG A 168 10.15 12.08 9.56
N GLY A 169 9.01 11.75 10.18
CA GLY A 169 7.78 11.39 9.51
C GLY A 169 6.64 12.32 9.89
N ALA A 170 5.81 12.70 8.94
CA ALA A 170 4.63 13.54 9.16
C ALA A 170 3.36 13.00 8.47
N TRP A 171 3.45 11.84 7.81
CA TRP A 171 2.29 11.23 7.17
C TRP A 171 1.40 10.56 8.21
N SER A 172 0.11 10.90 8.21
CA SER A 172 -0.89 10.25 9.06
C SER A 172 -1.04 8.76 8.68
N PRO A 173 -1.04 7.83 9.66
CA PRO A 173 -1.23 6.42 9.37
C PRO A 173 -2.46 6.14 8.52
N GLU A 174 -2.25 5.45 7.40
CA GLU A 174 -3.26 5.07 6.42
C GLU A 174 -3.40 3.56 6.36
N MET A 175 -4.55 3.03 6.83
CA MET A 175 -4.80 1.59 6.97
C MET A 175 -5.79 1.08 5.94
N HIS A 176 -5.35 0.11 5.12
CA HIS A 176 -6.12 -0.57 4.08
C HIS A 176 -6.53 -1.97 4.53
N LYS A 177 -7.39 -2.07 5.56
CA LYS A 177 -7.79 -3.38 6.14
C LYS A 177 -9.07 -3.98 5.55
N SER A 178 -9.88 -3.19 4.84
CA SER A 178 -11.17 -3.64 4.30
C SER A 178 -11.44 -3.14 2.90
N ASN A 179 -12.43 -3.74 2.24
CA ASN A 179 -12.89 -3.33 0.91
C ASN A 179 -13.79 -2.08 0.94
N THR A 180 -14.14 -1.57 2.12
CA THR A 180 -15.13 -0.51 2.26
C THR A 180 -14.54 0.87 2.52
N SER A 181 -13.42 0.96 3.23
CA SER A 181 -12.83 2.27 3.58
C SER A 181 -11.35 2.18 3.91
N ILE A 182 -10.66 3.30 3.72
CA ILE A 182 -9.32 3.56 4.23
C ILE A 182 -9.51 4.29 5.56
N LYS A 183 -8.85 3.80 6.62
CA LYS A 183 -8.85 4.47 7.92
C LYS A 183 -7.59 5.31 8.07
N TYR A 184 -7.78 6.61 8.28
CA TYR A 184 -6.70 7.53 8.65
C TYR A 184 -6.71 7.77 10.16
N THR A 185 -5.50 7.90 10.74
CA THR A 185 -5.33 8.34 12.13
C THR A 185 -4.44 9.56 12.09
N HIS A 186 -5.01 10.73 12.41
CA HIS A 186 -4.34 12.01 12.21
C HIS A 186 -3.20 12.24 13.22
N ILE A 187 -2.07 12.72 12.69
CA ILE A 187 -1.00 13.35 13.47
C ILE A 187 -1.35 14.85 13.58
N PRO A 188 -1.06 15.53 14.70
CA PRO A 188 -1.36 16.95 14.83
C PRO A 188 -0.78 17.79 13.69
N ASP A 189 -1.52 18.82 13.27
CA ASP A 189 -1.11 19.69 12.16
C ASP A 189 0.23 20.38 12.47
N ASN A 190 1.07 20.48 11.43
CA ASN A 190 2.42 21.04 11.51
C ASN A 190 3.40 20.28 12.41
N GLU A 191 3.05 19.07 12.85
CA GLU A 191 3.91 18.21 13.66
C GLU A 191 4.56 17.11 12.83
N TYR A 192 5.62 16.54 13.39
CA TYR A 192 6.31 15.37 12.86
C TYR A 192 6.72 14.46 14.01
N PHE A 193 6.87 13.19 13.75
CA PHE A 193 7.49 12.23 14.67
C PHE A 193 8.91 11.89 14.24
N SER A 194 9.74 11.53 15.20
CA SER A 194 11.11 11.05 14.97
C SER A 194 11.11 9.57 14.62
N ILE A 195 12.00 9.17 13.71
CA ILE A 195 12.28 7.76 13.41
C ILE A 195 13.65 7.43 14.04
N PRO A 196 13.68 6.69 15.16
CA PRO A 196 14.92 6.34 15.85
C PRO A 196 15.78 5.39 15.03
N LEU A 197 17.11 5.52 15.12
CA LEU A 197 18.07 4.64 14.47
C LEU A 197 17.84 3.16 14.82
N GLY A 198 17.46 2.87 16.07
CA GLY A 198 17.17 1.51 16.54
C GLY A 198 16.03 0.80 15.80
N CYS A 199 15.14 1.55 15.10
CA CYS A 199 14.10 0.96 14.26
C CYS A 199 14.64 0.41 12.94
N LEU A 200 15.84 0.82 12.52
CA LEU A 200 16.48 0.37 11.29
C LEU A 200 17.52 -0.72 11.55
N LYS A 201 18.03 -0.85 12.77
CA LYS A 201 19.05 -1.83 13.09
C LYS A 201 18.41 -3.17 13.45
N VAL A 202 18.82 -4.25 12.75
CA VAL A 202 18.37 -5.60 13.06
C VAL A 202 18.91 -6.03 14.41
N LYS A 203 18.01 -6.40 15.33
CA LYS A 203 18.37 -6.84 16.67
C LYS A 203 19.32 -8.05 16.62
N ASP A 204 20.29 -8.07 17.49
CA ASP A 204 21.30 -9.13 17.63
C ASP A 204 22.20 -9.34 16.39
N ALA A 205 22.09 -8.50 15.36
CA ALA A 205 22.97 -8.50 14.20
C ALA A 205 24.00 -7.36 14.29
N LYS A 206 25.28 -7.66 14.07
CA LYS A 206 26.36 -6.67 14.21
C LYS A 206 26.40 -5.64 13.09
N ASN A 207 26.05 -6.06 11.86
CA ASN A 207 26.26 -5.27 10.65
C ASN A 207 25.10 -5.36 9.64
N LEU A 208 23.88 -5.60 10.12
CA LEU A 208 22.69 -5.72 9.28
C LEU A 208 21.66 -4.67 9.69
N TRP A 209 21.18 -3.96 8.71
CA TRP A 209 20.23 -2.86 8.81
C TRP A 209 19.07 -3.08 7.86
N ALA A 210 17.97 -2.36 8.05
CA ALA A 210 16.83 -2.36 7.15
C ALA A 210 16.41 -0.93 6.79
N ALA A 211 15.80 -0.76 5.62
CA ALA A 211 15.29 0.51 5.14
C ALA A 211 13.95 0.34 4.40
N GLY A 212 13.13 1.40 4.38
CA GLY A 212 11.81 1.40 3.75
C GLY A 212 10.77 0.62 4.57
N ARG A 213 9.89 -0.12 3.89
CA ARG A 213 8.80 -0.88 4.53
C ARG A 213 9.25 -1.96 5.51
N THR A 214 10.52 -2.32 5.51
CA THR A 214 11.08 -3.42 6.30
C THR A 214 11.54 -3.02 7.69
N ILE A 215 11.57 -1.73 8.03
CA ILE A 215 12.00 -1.25 9.34
C ILE A 215 11.07 -1.76 10.47
N SER A 216 11.58 -1.77 11.68
CA SER A 216 10.87 -2.27 12.87
C SER A 216 9.73 -1.33 13.28
N THR A 217 8.52 -1.73 12.94
CA THR A 217 7.27 -1.01 13.26
C THR A 217 6.17 -1.98 13.65
N ASP A 218 5.13 -1.50 14.32
CA ASP A 218 3.84 -2.18 14.29
C ASP A 218 3.09 -1.89 12.97
N SER A 219 1.94 -2.52 12.76
CA SER A 219 1.15 -2.36 11.52
C SER A 219 0.59 -0.94 11.37
N LEU A 220 0.26 -0.25 12.47
CA LEU A 220 -0.28 1.11 12.42
C LEU A 220 0.82 2.13 12.04
N ALA A 221 2.00 2.04 12.67
CA ALA A 221 3.14 2.88 12.30
C ALA A 221 3.57 2.63 10.85
N LEU A 222 3.55 1.36 10.40
CA LEU A 222 3.82 1.03 8.99
C LEU A 222 2.87 1.77 8.04
N GLY A 223 1.61 1.95 8.42
CA GLY A 223 0.63 2.71 7.64
C GLY A 223 1.08 4.15 7.34
N SER A 224 1.99 4.70 8.14
CA SER A 224 2.64 6.00 7.93
C SER A 224 3.95 5.85 7.16
N VAL A 225 4.93 5.15 7.73
CA VAL A 225 6.32 5.18 7.23
C VAL A 225 6.52 4.50 5.88
N ARG A 226 5.60 3.64 5.43
CA ARG A 226 5.70 2.98 4.12
C ARG A 226 5.51 3.92 2.93
N VAL A 227 4.94 5.10 3.13
CA VAL A 227 4.62 6.08 2.07
C VAL A 227 5.59 7.26 2.03
N MET A 228 6.62 7.22 2.87
CA MET A 228 7.67 8.25 2.95
C MET A 228 8.93 7.81 2.24
#